data_cd9fc391e0d5467a225c9420460f6dc0
#
_entry.id   cd9fc391e0d5467a225c9420460f6dc0
#
_cell.length_a   1.000
_cell.length_b   1.000
_cell.length_c   1.000
_cell.angle_alpha   90.00
_cell.angle_beta   90.00
_cell.angle_gamma   90.00
#
_symmetry.space_group_name_H-M   'P 1'
#
loop_
_entity.id
_entity.type
_entity.pdbx_description
1 polymer ?
#
loop_
_entity_poly.entity_id
_entity_poly.type
_entity_poly.pdbx_seq_one_letter_code
_entity_poly.pdbx_strand_id
1 'polypeptide(L)'
;IRNIDLNAESPLWMQEKLRRSGLRSIDPVVDVTNFVLMELGQPMHAFDLSKLEGHIEVRLADKNEKLTLLDGKEVDLTPETLVIADKNKAVAMAGIMGGLATAVDDQTEDVFLECAFFAPLAVAGKARGYSMHTDASRRYERGVDYELQKRAIERGTQLLLDIVGGEAGPITEAIGNLPEPATVGLKFDSISRLLGIEIAQEEVSDILTRLGFTFVKQDNDSLTVEVPSFRFDIALEADLIEELARIVGYNNLPETAGLARQCLKSSSETETRLGRMKQHLVALGYQEVVSYSFIDPVMAEIVCPGDELVHLENPISTDMSVMRSSILPGLLSTLKYNENRQQERMRLFESGLVFTMRGGDIMQKPQIGGLISGLKYPINWNNNKEISDFYDVKGDVE
;
A
#
# COMPACT_ATOMS: atom_id res chain seq x y z
N ILE A 1 25.35 -6.41 -23.41
CA ILE A 1 25.15 -5.83 -24.75
C ILE A 1 26.23 -4.78 -24.94
N ARG A 2 26.91 -4.79 -26.08
CA ARG A 2 28.02 -3.86 -26.38
C ARG A 2 27.72 -3.02 -27.61
N ASN A 3 28.40 -1.87 -27.70
CA ASN A 3 28.31 -0.94 -28.82
C ASN A 3 26.85 -0.47 -29.07
N ILE A 4 26.15 -0.04 -28.06
CA ILE A 4 24.80 0.52 -28.20
C ILE A 4 24.89 1.94 -28.82
N ASP A 5 23.86 2.32 -29.58
CA ASP A 5 23.76 3.67 -30.15
C ASP A 5 23.28 4.67 -29.09
N LEU A 6 24.17 5.56 -28.69
CA LEU A 6 23.94 6.63 -27.72
C LEU A 6 22.89 7.68 -28.16
N ASN A 7 22.59 7.74 -29.46
CA ASN A 7 21.65 8.71 -30.03
C ASN A 7 20.25 8.13 -30.24
N ALA A 8 20.06 6.84 -29.92
CA ALA A 8 18.78 6.20 -30.06
C ALA A 8 17.76 6.77 -29.03
N GLU A 9 16.52 6.88 -29.45
CA GLU A 9 15.43 7.29 -28.58
C GLU A 9 14.43 6.13 -28.39
N SER A 10 13.80 6.10 -27.22
CA SER A 10 12.73 5.14 -26.97
C SER A 10 11.58 5.34 -27.97
N PRO A 11 11.07 4.28 -28.62
CA PRO A 11 9.94 4.39 -29.54
C PRO A 11 8.70 4.99 -28.85
N LEU A 12 7.95 5.81 -29.58
CA LEU A 12 6.76 6.49 -29.04
C LEU A 12 5.74 5.52 -28.39
N TRP A 13 5.59 4.32 -28.99
CA TRP A 13 4.68 3.33 -28.44
C TRP A 13 5.10 2.85 -27.03
N MET A 14 6.41 2.75 -26.77
CA MET A 14 6.95 2.38 -25.45
C MET A 14 6.80 3.52 -24.45
N GLN A 15 7.20 4.74 -24.84
CA GLN A 15 7.04 5.95 -24.03
C GLN A 15 5.57 6.12 -23.58
N GLU A 16 4.60 5.95 -24.49
CA GLU A 16 3.18 6.08 -24.19
C GLU A 16 2.66 4.97 -23.26
N LYS A 17 3.12 3.73 -23.43
CA LYS A 17 2.76 2.63 -22.51
C LYS A 17 3.33 2.87 -21.10
N LEU A 18 4.59 3.28 -20.99
CA LEU A 18 5.20 3.64 -19.70
C LEU A 18 4.45 4.81 -19.05
N ARG A 19 4.20 5.88 -19.78
CA ARG A 19 3.46 7.05 -19.29
C ARG A 19 2.07 6.67 -18.76
N ARG A 20 1.32 5.84 -19.49
CA ARG A 20 0.00 5.36 -19.07
C ARG A 20 0.05 4.41 -17.87
N SER A 21 1.20 3.78 -17.64
CA SER A 21 1.47 2.96 -16.45
C SER A 21 2.00 3.77 -15.26
N GLY A 22 2.10 5.10 -15.40
CA GLY A 22 2.58 6.00 -14.34
C GLY A 22 4.11 6.14 -14.27
N LEU A 23 4.83 5.65 -15.28
CA LEU A 23 6.29 5.75 -15.37
C LEU A 23 6.69 6.84 -16.37
N ARG A 24 7.76 7.55 -16.06
CA ARG A 24 8.35 8.53 -16.98
C ARG A 24 9.42 7.84 -17.82
N SER A 25 9.41 8.07 -19.14
CA SER A 25 10.52 7.72 -20.03
C SER A 25 11.77 8.53 -19.64
N ILE A 26 12.90 7.88 -19.56
CA ILE A 26 14.19 8.45 -19.13
C ILE A 26 15.22 8.32 -20.25
N ASP A 27 15.60 7.09 -20.55
CA ASP A 27 16.48 6.72 -21.65
C ASP A 27 16.10 5.31 -22.16
N PRO A 28 16.51 4.91 -23.36
CA PRO A 28 16.08 3.63 -23.93
C PRO A 28 16.42 2.40 -23.10
N VAL A 29 17.55 2.39 -22.40
CA VAL A 29 17.97 1.24 -21.59
C VAL A 29 17.08 1.10 -20.36
N VAL A 30 16.86 2.19 -19.63
CA VAL A 30 15.98 2.24 -18.46
C VAL A 30 14.52 2.01 -18.86
N ASP A 31 14.11 2.56 -19.99
CA ASP A 31 12.74 2.40 -20.50
C ASP A 31 12.44 0.94 -20.84
N VAL A 32 13.39 0.21 -21.44
CA VAL A 32 13.25 -1.22 -21.71
C VAL A 32 13.15 -2.02 -20.42
N THR A 33 14.01 -1.77 -19.42
CA THR A 33 13.91 -2.48 -18.13
C THR A 33 12.60 -2.22 -17.42
N ASN A 34 12.12 -0.97 -17.42
CA ASN A 34 10.81 -0.60 -16.92
C ASN A 34 9.65 -1.21 -17.72
N PHE A 35 9.80 -1.30 -19.04
CA PHE A 35 8.80 -1.91 -19.89
C PHE A 35 8.65 -3.42 -19.61
N VAL A 36 9.76 -4.15 -19.50
CA VAL A 36 9.76 -5.57 -19.13
C VAL A 36 9.16 -5.78 -17.74
N LEU A 37 9.47 -4.89 -16.78
CA LEU A 37 8.84 -4.89 -15.45
C LEU A 37 7.32 -4.80 -15.55
N MET A 38 6.79 -3.92 -16.40
CA MET A 38 5.34 -3.75 -16.57
C MET A 38 4.69 -4.84 -17.43
N GLU A 39 5.40 -5.37 -18.42
CA GLU A 39 4.90 -6.41 -19.32
C GLU A 39 4.88 -7.79 -18.66
N LEU A 40 5.93 -8.13 -17.92
CA LEU A 40 6.17 -9.47 -17.37
C LEU A 40 6.15 -9.55 -15.84
N GLY A 41 6.19 -8.41 -15.14
CA GLY A 41 6.27 -8.37 -13.68
C GLY A 41 7.68 -8.62 -13.12
N GLN A 42 8.70 -8.74 -13.97
CA GLN A 42 10.08 -9.02 -13.61
C GLN A 42 10.89 -7.72 -13.52
N PRO A 43 11.34 -7.30 -12.33
CA PRO A 43 12.30 -6.22 -12.23
C PRO A 43 13.64 -6.59 -12.87
N MET A 44 14.21 -5.64 -13.62
CA MET A 44 15.52 -5.75 -14.22
C MET A 44 16.35 -4.51 -13.87
N HIS A 45 17.66 -4.65 -13.88
CA HIS A 45 18.57 -3.53 -13.73
C HIS A 45 19.65 -3.54 -14.83
N ALA A 46 20.08 -2.36 -15.20
CA ALA A 46 21.13 -2.15 -16.17
C ALA A 46 22.29 -1.40 -15.53
N PHE A 47 23.48 -1.97 -15.63
CA PHE A 47 24.73 -1.34 -15.21
C PHE A 47 25.53 -0.91 -16.44
N ASP A 48 26.25 0.18 -16.32
CA ASP A 48 27.33 0.50 -17.25
C ASP A 48 28.46 -0.51 -17.06
N LEU A 49 28.73 -1.32 -18.09
CA LEU A 49 29.72 -2.38 -18.03
C LEU A 49 31.14 -1.86 -17.80
N SER A 50 31.43 -0.65 -18.29
CA SER A 50 32.74 -0.02 -18.13
C SER A 50 33.05 0.41 -16.70
N LYS A 51 32.01 0.61 -15.88
CA LYS A 51 32.10 1.02 -14.47
C LYS A 51 32.09 -0.16 -13.47
N LEU A 52 31.95 -1.40 -13.99
CA LEU A 52 32.00 -2.62 -13.18
C LEU A 52 33.41 -3.19 -13.14
N GLU A 53 33.87 -3.66 -11.98
CA GLU A 53 35.18 -4.24 -11.81
C GLU A 53 35.15 -5.75 -11.52
N GLY A 54 35.72 -6.53 -12.41
CA GLY A 54 35.92 -7.98 -12.23
C GLY A 54 34.65 -8.79 -12.48
N HIS A 55 34.01 -9.30 -11.42
CA HIS A 55 32.81 -10.14 -11.49
C HIS A 55 31.69 -9.56 -10.62
N ILE A 56 30.48 -9.99 -10.89
CA ILE A 56 29.29 -9.65 -10.09
C ILE A 56 29.00 -10.80 -9.16
N GLU A 57 28.77 -10.49 -7.89
CA GLU A 57 28.29 -11.43 -6.89
C GLU A 57 27.12 -10.86 -6.07
N VAL A 58 26.27 -11.75 -5.59
CA VAL A 58 25.19 -11.41 -4.65
C VAL A 58 25.60 -11.89 -3.26
N ARG A 59 25.74 -10.95 -2.33
CA ARG A 59 26.19 -11.20 -0.95
C ARG A 59 25.44 -10.32 0.05
N LEU A 60 25.59 -10.60 1.31
CA LEU A 60 25.19 -9.64 2.35
C LEU A 60 26.20 -8.48 2.41
N ALA A 61 25.72 -7.31 2.80
CA ALA A 61 26.57 -6.14 2.93
C ALA A 61 27.63 -6.32 4.03
N ASP A 62 28.81 -5.76 3.80
CA ASP A 62 29.88 -5.74 4.79
C ASP A 62 29.58 -4.71 5.90
N LYS A 63 30.24 -4.90 7.05
CA LYS A 63 30.07 -3.97 8.17
C LYS A 63 30.59 -2.57 7.80
N ASN A 64 29.74 -1.56 7.98
CA ASN A 64 30.00 -0.15 7.62
C ASN A 64 30.15 0.10 6.12
N GLU A 65 29.68 -0.78 5.28
CA GLU A 65 29.61 -0.56 3.84
C GLU A 65 28.59 0.54 3.52
N LYS A 66 28.96 1.41 2.58
CA LYS A 66 28.13 2.53 2.15
C LYS A 66 27.80 2.41 0.66
N LEU A 67 26.63 2.91 0.28
CA LEU A 67 26.22 2.95 -1.10
C LEU A 67 25.53 4.28 -1.39
N THR A 68 25.97 4.98 -2.44
CA THR A 68 25.22 6.11 -2.99
C THR A 68 24.23 5.56 -4.01
N LEU A 69 22.96 5.82 -3.79
CA LEU A 69 21.85 5.31 -4.61
C LEU A 69 21.58 6.19 -5.83
N LEU A 70 20.77 5.69 -6.77
CA LEU A 70 20.37 6.41 -7.99
C LEU A 70 19.65 7.75 -7.70
N ASP A 71 19.03 7.92 -6.52
CA ASP A 71 18.40 9.17 -6.09
C ASP A 71 19.40 10.18 -5.47
N GLY A 72 20.68 9.82 -5.42
CA GLY A 72 21.77 10.62 -4.88
C GLY A 72 21.95 10.52 -3.35
N LYS A 73 21.14 9.74 -2.64
CA LYS A 73 21.30 9.53 -1.21
C LYS A 73 22.41 8.54 -0.92
N GLU A 74 23.27 8.88 0.03
CA GLU A 74 24.21 7.93 0.63
C GLU A 74 23.51 7.20 1.79
N VAL A 75 23.59 5.88 1.79
CA VAL A 75 23.04 5.01 2.83
C VAL A 75 24.12 4.17 3.48
N ASP A 76 24.06 4.02 4.79
CA ASP A 76 24.86 3.06 5.55
C ASP A 76 24.16 1.69 5.48
N LEU A 77 24.78 0.72 4.84
CA LEU A 77 24.20 -0.60 4.66
C LEU A 77 24.27 -1.41 5.98
N THR A 78 23.17 -2.05 6.34
CA THR A 78 23.14 -2.98 7.45
C THR A 78 23.66 -4.36 7.00
N PRO A 79 24.33 -5.13 7.87
CA PRO A 79 24.86 -6.45 7.50
C PRO A 79 23.82 -7.48 7.09
N GLU A 80 22.54 -7.16 7.27
CA GLU A 80 21.42 -8.00 6.83
C GLU A 80 20.86 -7.61 5.45
N THR A 81 21.43 -6.58 4.83
CA THR A 81 21.01 -6.09 3.51
C THR A 81 21.68 -6.92 2.44
N LEU A 82 20.87 -7.50 1.55
CA LEU A 82 21.38 -8.17 0.36
C LEU A 82 21.83 -7.14 -0.67
N VAL A 83 23.03 -7.30 -1.20
CA VAL A 83 23.61 -6.41 -2.19
C VAL A 83 24.06 -7.19 -3.43
N ILE A 84 24.04 -6.49 -4.55
CA ILE A 84 24.78 -6.88 -5.74
C ILE A 84 26.12 -6.13 -5.65
N ALA A 85 27.22 -6.84 -5.70
CA ALA A 85 28.56 -6.29 -5.58
C ALA A 85 29.41 -6.65 -6.79
N ASP A 86 30.33 -5.78 -7.14
CA ASP A 86 31.46 -6.10 -7.98
C ASP A 86 32.61 -6.64 -7.11
N LYS A 87 33.80 -6.81 -7.68
CA LYS A 87 34.97 -7.31 -6.96
C LYS A 87 35.33 -6.47 -5.72
N ASN A 88 35.00 -5.18 -5.72
CA ASN A 88 35.52 -4.23 -4.74
C ASN A 88 34.48 -3.65 -3.80
N LYS A 89 33.21 -3.52 -4.24
CA LYS A 89 32.17 -2.79 -3.49
C LYS A 89 30.77 -3.21 -3.89
N ALA A 90 29.78 -2.88 -3.05
CA ALA A 90 28.37 -2.94 -3.41
C ALA A 90 28.06 -1.94 -4.55
N VAL A 91 27.36 -2.40 -5.57
CA VAL A 91 26.94 -1.61 -6.74
C VAL A 91 25.41 -1.44 -6.80
N ALA A 92 24.66 -2.25 -6.06
CA ALA A 92 23.21 -2.11 -5.88
C ALA A 92 22.74 -2.76 -4.59
N MET A 93 21.62 -2.28 -4.06
CA MET A 93 20.82 -3.01 -3.08
C MET A 93 19.93 -4.00 -3.83
N ALA A 94 20.18 -5.29 -3.67
CA ALA A 94 19.51 -6.35 -4.40
C ALA A 94 17.98 -6.27 -4.27
N GLY A 95 17.29 -6.17 -5.40
CA GLY A 95 15.84 -6.08 -5.47
C GLY A 95 15.23 -4.78 -4.94
N ILE A 96 16.03 -3.76 -4.60
CA ILE A 96 15.55 -2.48 -4.06
C ILE A 96 15.92 -1.32 -4.96
N MET A 97 17.21 -1.00 -5.11
CA MET A 97 17.65 0.16 -5.89
C MET A 97 19.12 0.02 -6.31
N GLY A 98 19.42 0.42 -7.54
CA GLY A 98 20.78 0.50 -8.07
C GLY A 98 21.62 1.60 -7.41
N GLY A 99 22.95 1.45 -7.51
CA GLY A 99 23.92 2.45 -7.10
C GLY A 99 24.23 3.45 -8.22
N LEU A 100 24.44 4.69 -7.84
CA LEU A 100 24.74 5.80 -8.78
C LEU A 100 26.06 5.59 -9.53
N ALA A 101 27.06 5.01 -8.87
CA ALA A 101 28.41 4.88 -9.42
C ALA A 101 28.49 3.98 -10.66
N THR A 102 27.55 3.07 -10.83
CA THR A 102 27.49 2.11 -11.96
C THR A 102 26.24 2.30 -12.81
N ALA A 103 25.54 3.40 -12.62
CA ALA A 103 24.36 3.73 -13.41
C ALA A 103 24.73 3.97 -14.90
N VAL A 104 23.80 3.62 -15.77
CA VAL A 104 23.86 4.01 -17.19
C VAL A 104 23.67 5.53 -17.31
N ASP A 105 24.37 6.13 -18.26
CA ASP A 105 24.30 7.54 -18.58
C ASP A 105 24.49 7.78 -20.09
N ASP A 106 24.54 9.04 -20.53
CA ASP A 106 24.65 9.45 -21.93
C ASP A 106 25.97 9.00 -22.62
N GLN A 107 26.88 8.40 -21.86
CA GLN A 107 28.18 7.92 -22.38
C GLN A 107 28.34 6.41 -22.30
N THR A 108 27.28 5.70 -21.86
CA THR A 108 27.31 4.26 -21.68
C THR A 108 27.22 3.53 -23.03
N GLU A 109 28.31 3.01 -23.52
CA GLU A 109 28.40 2.23 -24.79
C GLU A 109 28.11 0.73 -24.56
N ASP A 110 28.43 0.21 -23.37
CA ASP A 110 28.32 -1.20 -23.03
C ASP A 110 27.44 -1.37 -21.79
N VAL A 111 26.47 -2.25 -21.86
CA VAL A 111 25.47 -2.48 -20.77
C VAL A 111 25.58 -3.91 -20.26
N PHE A 112 25.62 -4.06 -18.94
CA PHE A 112 25.41 -5.32 -18.25
C PHE A 112 23.99 -5.36 -17.69
N LEU A 113 23.17 -6.30 -18.19
CA LEU A 113 21.79 -6.50 -17.70
C LEU A 113 21.76 -7.52 -16.58
N GLU A 114 21.08 -7.17 -15.51
CA GLU A 114 20.75 -8.04 -14.39
C GLU A 114 19.27 -8.36 -14.42
N CYS A 115 18.96 -9.64 -14.24
CA CYS A 115 17.60 -10.15 -14.13
C CYS A 115 17.60 -11.30 -13.12
N ALA A 116 17.19 -11.02 -11.89
CA ALA A 116 17.35 -11.95 -10.77
C ALA A 116 16.04 -12.38 -10.15
N PHE A 117 16.09 -13.47 -9.40
CA PHE A 117 15.16 -13.83 -8.35
C PHE A 117 15.83 -13.64 -7.00
N PHE A 118 15.18 -12.96 -6.08
CA PHE A 118 15.60 -12.86 -4.68
C PHE A 118 14.50 -13.43 -3.79
N ALA A 119 14.91 -14.22 -2.79
CA ALA A 119 13.96 -14.75 -1.83
C ALA A 119 13.17 -13.61 -1.14
N PRO A 120 11.84 -13.64 -1.11
CA PRO A 120 11.02 -12.54 -0.57
C PRO A 120 11.45 -12.08 0.82
N LEU A 121 11.82 -13.01 1.72
CA LEU A 121 12.28 -12.69 3.07
C LEU A 121 13.62 -11.92 3.11
N ALA A 122 14.45 -12.03 2.08
CA ALA A 122 15.70 -11.27 2.00
C ALA A 122 15.47 -9.79 1.68
N VAL A 123 14.34 -9.46 1.03
CA VAL A 123 13.99 -8.09 0.62
C VAL A 123 12.92 -7.47 1.52
N ALA A 124 12.02 -8.31 2.08
CA ALA A 124 10.88 -7.85 2.87
C ALA A 124 11.29 -6.92 4.03
N GLY A 125 10.68 -5.74 4.06
CA GLY A 125 10.91 -4.72 5.09
C GLY A 125 12.23 -3.96 4.99
N LYS A 126 13.20 -4.43 4.19
CA LYS A 126 14.52 -3.76 4.06
C LYS A 126 14.39 -2.38 3.40
N ALA A 127 13.67 -2.28 2.30
CA ALA A 127 13.42 -0.99 1.65
C ALA A 127 12.80 0.04 2.61
N ARG A 128 11.84 -0.38 3.44
CA ARG A 128 11.21 0.47 4.47
C ARG A 128 12.21 0.92 5.53
N GLY A 129 13.14 0.06 5.95
CA GLY A 129 14.22 0.40 6.89
C GLY A 129 15.10 1.56 6.40
N TYR A 130 15.24 1.70 5.08
CA TYR A 130 15.94 2.82 4.42
C TYR A 130 15.00 3.95 3.98
N SER A 131 13.74 3.95 4.44
CA SER A 131 12.71 4.93 4.04
C SER A 131 12.45 4.97 2.53
N MET A 132 12.54 3.81 1.88
CA MET A 132 12.34 3.65 0.44
C MET A 132 11.16 2.75 0.11
N HIS A 133 10.53 3.06 -1.04
CA HIS A 133 9.50 2.24 -1.67
C HIS A 133 9.72 2.29 -3.17
N THR A 134 10.16 1.19 -3.76
CA THR A 134 10.39 1.08 -5.19
C THR A 134 9.48 0.04 -5.82
N ASP A 135 9.25 0.14 -7.12
CA ASP A 135 8.49 -0.85 -7.87
C ASP A 135 9.14 -2.25 -7.85
N ALA A 136 10.46 -2.30 -7.80
CA ALA A 136 11.22 -3.53 -7.65
C ALA A 136 11.04 -4.13 -6.25
N SER A 137 11.28 -3.35 -5.17
CA SER A 137 11.17 -3.86 -3.81
C SER A 137 9.76 -4.37 -3.50
N ARG A 138 8.74 -3.67 -3.99
CA ARG A 138 7.34 -4.06 -3.83
C ARG A 138 7.00 -5.41 -4.46
N ARG A 139 7.66 -5.75 -5.57
CA ARG A 139 7.48 -7.06 -6.22
C ARG A 139 8.29 -8.13 -5.53
N TYR A 140 9.59 -7.91 -5.29
CA TYR A 140 10.44 -8.90 -4.64
C TYR A 140 9.98 -9.26 -3.22
N GLU A 141 9.52 -8.31 -2.42
CA GLU A 141 9.05 -8.59 -1.06
C GLU A 141 7.77 -9.44 -1.02
N ARG A 142 6.97 -9.42 -2.10
CA ARG A 142 5.76 -10.23 -2.23
C ARG A 142 6.00 -11.54 -2.95
N GLY A 143 6.94 -11.56 -3.87
CA GLY A 143 7.31 -12.67 -4.72
C GLY A 143 7.42 -12.25 -6.19
N VAL A 144 8.38 -12.85 -6.86
CA VAL A 144 8.58 -12.78 -8.31
C VAL A 144 8.64 -14.21 -8.80
N ASP A 145 8.15 -14.48 -9.98
CA ASP A 145 8.22 -15.79 -10.60
C ASP A 145 9.69 -16.23 -10.77
N TYR A 146 10.08 -17.30 -10.08
CA TYR A 146 11.46 -17.79 -10.07
C TYR A 146 11.87 -18.55 -11.34
N GLU A 147 10.96 -18.73 -12.29
CA GLU A 147 11.23 -19.32 -13.61
C GLU A 147 11.23 -18.30 -14.75
N LEU A 148 10.94 -17.02 -14.44
CA LEU A 148 10.72 -15.99 -15.46
C LEU A 148 12.02 -15.33 -15.96
N GLN A 149 13.13 -15.38 -15.21
CA GLN A 149 14.33 -14.57 -15.44
C GLN A 149 14.88 -14.73 -16.84
N LYS A 150 14.97 -15.96 -17.34
CA LYS A 150 15.50 -16.24 -18.67
C LYS A 150 14.64 -15.60 -19.78
N ARG A 151 13.32 -15.76 -19.69
CA ARG A 151 12.38 -15.16 -20.64
C ARG A 151 12.42 -13.64 -20.58
N ALA A 152 12.54 -13.08 -19.38
CA ALA A 152 12.57 -11.63 -19.19
C ALA A 152 13.87 -11.00 -19.74
N ILE A 153 15.03 -11.62 -19.48
CA ILE A 153 16.31 -11.09 -20.01
C ILE A 153 16.39 -11.24 -21.52
N GLU A 154 15.87 -12.34 -22.10
CA GLU A 154 15.76 -12.51 -23.55
C GLU A 154 14.87 -11.41 -24.15
N ARG A 155 13.71 -11.12 -23.53
CA ARG A 155 12.79 -10.07 -23.95
C ARG A 155 13.42 -8.69 -23.87
N GLY A 156 14.08 -8.36 -22.75
CA GLY A 156 14.78 -7.09 -22.57
C GLY A 156 15.91 -6.92 -23.58
N THR A 157 16.71 -7.98 -23.79
CA THR A 157 17.79 -7.98 -24.78
C THR A 157 17.26 -7.75 -26.19
N GLN A 158 16.18 -8.45 -26.59
CA GLN A 158 15.57 -8.24 -27.92
C GLN A 158 15.12 -6.78 -28.11
N LEU A 159 14.44 -6.21 -27.13
CA LEU A 159 13.97 -4.83 -27.20
C LEU A 159 15.12 -3.83 -27.28
N LEU A 160 16.20 -4.06 -26.53
CA LEU A 160 17.38 -3.21 -26.60
C LEU A 160 18.04 -3.29 -27.97
N LEU A 161 18.28 -4.49 -28.52
CA LEU A 161 18.86 -4.65 -29.86
C LEU A 161 18.00 -3.99 -30.95
N ASP A 162 16.65 -4.07 -30.81
CA ASP A 162 15.74 -3.44 -31.78
C ASP A 162 15.76 -1.90 -31.69
N ILE A 163 16.05 -1.32 -30.51
CA ILE A 163 15.96 0.12 -30.25
C ILE A 163 17.31 0.81 -30.31
N VAL A 164 18.30 0.28 -29.59
CA VAL A 164 19.65 0.89 -29.49
C VAL A 164 20.71 0.13 -30.27
N GLY A 165 20.36 -0.99 -30.92
CA GLY A 165 21.32 -1.83 -31.64
C GLY A 165 22.32 -2.51 -30.72
N GLY A 166 23.54 -2.71 -31.23
CA GLY A 166 24.63 -3.35 -30.50
C GLY A 166 24.72 -4.85 -30.70
N GLU A 167 25.54 -5.50 -29.89
CA GLU A 167 25.83 -6.93 -29.94
C GLU A 167 25.58 -7.58 -28.57
N ALA A 168 24.70 -8.58 -28.52
CA ALA A 168 24.43 -9.31 -27.29
C ALA A 168 25.52 -10.36 -27.03
N GLY A 169 26.04 -10.39 -25.81
CA GLY A 169 26.86 -11.47 -25.28
C GLY A 169 26.01 -12.66 -24.83
N PRO A 170 26.68 -13.76 -24.40
CA PRO A 170 25.98 -14.91 -23.86
C PRO A 170 25.27 -14.56 -22.54
N ILE A 171 24.10 -15.18 -22.30
CA ILE A 171 23.45 -15.15 -20.99
C ILE A 171 24.26 -16.08 -20.07
N THR A 172 24.66 -15.55 -18.92
CA THR A 172 25.28 -16.33 -17.85
C THR A 172 24.30 -16.45 -16.70
N GLU A 173 24.20 -17.62 -16.11
CA GLU A 173 23.25 -17.91 -15.06
C GLU A 173 23.99 -18.44 -13.82
N ALA A 174 23.68 -17.88 -12.65
CA ALA A 174 24.14 -18.37 -11.36
C ALA A 174 22.93 -18.72 -10.52
N ILE A 175 22.69 -20.03 -10.34
CA ILE A 175 21.52 -20.54 -9.63
C ILE A 175 21.90 -20.85 -8.18
N GLY A 176 21.19 -20.21 -7.25
CA GLY A 176 21.26 -20.54 -5.83
C GLY A 176 20.18 -21.57 -5.44
N ASN A 177 19.68 -21.46 -4.22
CA ASN A 177 18.57 -22.30 -3.74
C ASN A 177 17.24 -21.72 -4.24
N LEU A 178 16.64 -22.34 -5.23
CA LEU A 178 15.30 -22.00 -5.69
C LEU A 178 14.24 -22.62 -4.75
N PRO A 179 13.05 -22.01 -4.64
CA PRO A 179 11.93 -22.60 -3.96
C PRO A 179 11.52 -23.92 -4.62
N GLU A 180 11.11 -24.90 -3.81
CA GLU A 180 10.43 -26.08 -4.33
C GLU A 180 8.99 -25.71 -4.72
N PRO A 181 8.44 -26.28 -5.83
CA PRO A 181 7.05 -26.07 -6.20
C PRO A 181 6.11 -26.46 -5.06
N ALA A 182 5.23 -25.56 -4.67
CA ALA A 182 4.25 -25.82 -3.63
C ALA A 182 3.17 -26.78 -4.15
N THR A 183 2.69 -27.70 -3.31
CA THR A 183 1.55 -28.55 -3.63
C THR A 183 0.41 -28.29 -2.67
N VAL A 184 -0.82 -28.15 -3.19
CA VAL A 184 -2.01 -27.84 -2.39
C VAL A 184 -3.09 -28.88 -2.67
N GLY A 185 -3.66 -29.43 -1.59
CA GLY A 185 -4.79 -30.34 -1.66
C GLY A 185 -6.12 -29.59 -1.60
N LEU A 186 -7.12 -30.04 -2.36
CA LEU A 186 -8.48 -29.50 -2.39
C LEU A 186 -9.49 -30.64 -2.24
N LYS A 187 -10.37 -30.53 -1.26
CA LYS A 187 -11.51 -31.43 -1.08
C LYS A 187 -12.75 -30.86 -1.77
N PHE A 188 -13.45 -31.65 -2.55
CA PHE A 188 -14.64 -31.17 -3.26
C PHE A 188 -15.75 -30.71 -2.29
N ASP A 189 -15.93 -31.39 -1.17
CA ASP A 189 -16.88 -30.98 -0.12
C ASP A 189 -16.56 -29.60 0.48
N SER A 190 -15.29 -29.21 0.51
CA SER A 190 -14.88 -27.90 1.04
C SER A 190 -15.37 -26.76 0.14
N ILE A 191 -15.48 -27.01 -1.18
CA ILE A 191 -15.96 -26.02 -2.15
C ILE A 191 -17.41 -25.66 -1.83
N SER A 192 -18.31 -26.65 -1.79
CA SER A 192 -19.73 -26.42 -1.54
C SER A 192 -20.00 -25.87 -0.14
N ARG A 193 -19.23 -26.30 0.86
CA ARG A 193 -19.32 -25.80 2.22
C ARG A 193 -18.94 -24.32 2.35
N LEU A 194 -17.90 -23.86 1.63
CA LEU A 194 -17.43 -22.48 1.71
C LEU A 194 -18.20 -21.54 0.79
N LEU A 195 -18.48 -21.99 -0.45
CA LEU A 195 -19.11 -21.13 -1.46
C LEU A 195 -20.65 -21.21 -1.42
N GLY A 196 -21.23 -22.24 -0.83
CA GLY A 196 -22.66 -22.46 -0.80
C GLY A 196 -23.26 -22.92 -2.16
N ILE A 197 -22.42 -23.30 -3.11
CA ILE A 197 -22.79 -23.85 -4.42
C ILE A 197 -22.02 -25.13 -4.70
N GLU A 198 -22.57 -26.00 -5.53
CA GLU A 198 -21.87 -27.14 -6.06
C GLU A 198 -21.25 -26.79 -7.42
N ILE A 199 -19.97 -27.10 -7.59
CA ILE A 199 -19.24 -26.99 -8.85
C ILE A 199 -18.86 -28.42 -9.26
N ALA A 200 -19.17 -28.80 -10.50
CA ALA A 200 -18.84 -30.11 -11.02
C ALA A 200 -17.32 -30.33 -11.01
N GLN A 201 -16.87 -31.55 -10.72
CA GLN A 201 -15.44 -31.88 -10.64
C GLN A 201 -14.69 -31.61 -11.95
N GLU A 202 -15.36 -31.83 -13.09
CA GLU A 202 -14.84 -31.53 -14.41
C GLU A 202 -14.61 -30.03 -14.60
N GLU A 203 -15.52 -29.20 -14.10
CA GLU A 203 -15.42 -27.74 -14.15
C GLU A 203 -14.31 -27.22 -13.23
N VAL A 204 -14.19 -27.77 -12.02
CA VAL A 204 -13.06 -27.48 -11.11
C VAL A 204 -11.74 -27.79 -11.81
N SER A 205 -11.62 -28.95 -12.43
CA SER A 205 -10.41 -29.37 -13.13
C SER A 205 -10.09 -28.49 -14.35
N ASP A 206 -11.10 -28.10 -15.12
CA ASP A 206 -10.94 -27.18 -16.25
C ASP A 206 -10.44 -25.80 -15.80
N ILE A 207 -11.07 -25.22 -14.77
CA ILE A 207 -10.69 -23.92 -14.22
C ILE A 207 -9.23 -23.94 -13.75
N LEU A 208 -8.84 -24.92 -12.92
CA LEU A 208 -7.48 -25.01 -12.40
C LEU A 208 -6.45 -25.25 -13.52
N THR A 209 -6.77 -26.08 -14.52
CA THR A 209 -5.91 -26.26 -15.69
C THR A 209 -5.67 -24.96 -16.46
N ARG A 210 -6.73 -24.20 -16.73
CA ARG A 210 -6.63 -22.89 -17.42
C ARG A 210 -5.86 -21.85 -16.61
N LEU A 211 -5.84 -21.97 -15.28
CA LEU A 211 -5.05 -21.11 -14.40
C LEU A 211 -3.59 -21.56 -14.27
N GLY A 212 -3.22 -22.67 -14.92
CA GLY A 212 -1.83 -23.17 -14.99
C GLY A 212 -1.44 -24.14 -13.88
N PHE A 213 -2.39 -24.63 -13.08
CA PHE A 213 -2.11 -25.65 -12.07
C PHE A 213 -1.89 -27.03 -12.72
N THR A 214 -0.92 -27.78 -12.20
CA THR A 214 -0.62 -29.13 -12.66
C THR A 214 -1.17 -30.16 -11.67
N PHE A 215 -1.91 -31.15 -12.16
CA PHE A 215 -2.49 -32.19 -11.28
C PHE A 215 -1.44 -33.20 -10.88
N VAL A 216 -1.22 -33.37 -9.58
CA VAL A 216 -0.32 -34.38 -8.99
C VAL A 216 -1.09 -35.65 -8.66
N LYS A 217 -2.29 -35.50 -8.09
CA LYS A 217 -3.17 -36.62 -7.70
C LYS A 217 -4.63 -36.16 -7.78
N GLN A 218 -5.51 -37.04 -8.20
CA GLN A 218 -6.95 -36.86 -8.17
C GLN A 218 -7.64 -38.18 -7.81
N ASP A 219 -8.61 -38.10 -6.92
CA ASP A 219 -9.51 -39.18 -6.56
C ASP A 219 -10.97 -38.65 -6.51
N ASN A 220 -11.91 -39.49 -6.07
CA ASN A 220 -13.34 -39.11 -6.07
C ASN A 220 -13.68 -37.99 -5.10
N ASP A 221 -12.90 -37.77 -4.04
CA ASP A 221 -13.23 -36.85 -2.94
C ASP A 221 -12.30 -35.64 -2.92
N SER A 222 -11.14 -35.71 -3.57
CA SER A 222 -10.11 -34.69 -3.51
C SER A 222 -9.20 -34.66 -4.73
N LEU A 223 -8.53 -33.53 -4.90
CA LEU A 223 -7.42 -33.40 -5.83
C LEU A 223 -6.24 -32.70 -5.15
N THR A 224 -5.04 -32.93 -5.69
CA THR A 224 -3.82 -32.24 -5.27
C THR A 224 -3.19 -31.66 -6.52
N VAL A 225 -2.89 -30.36 -6.46
CA VAL A 225 -2.26 -29.63 -7.56
C VAL A 225 -0.90 -29.11 -7.15
N GLU A 226 0.01 -29.05 -8.10
CA GLU A 226 1.24 -28.28 -8.03
C GLU A 226 0.94 -26.86 -8.46
N VAL A 227 1.42 -25.90 -7.67
CA VAL A 227 1.19 -24.46 -7.87
C VAL A 227 2.21 -23.93 -8.87
N PRO A 228 1.79 -23.19 -9.93
CA PRO A 228 2.73 -22.61 -10.87
C PRO A 228 3.64 -21.57 -10.21
N SER A 229 4.87 -21.45 -10.68
CA SER A 229 5.93 -20.60 -10.13
C SER A 229 5.55 -19.10 -9.97
N PHE A 230 4.62 -18.61 -10.79
CA PHE A 230 4.12 -17.23 -10.74
C PHE A 230 3.00 -17.00 -9.73
N ARG A 231 2.50 -18.05 -9.04
CA ARG A 231 1.44 -17.97 -8.02
C ARG A 231 2.02 -18.21 -6.62
N PHE A 232 2.86 -17.31 -6.18
CA PHE A 232 3.47 -17.32 -4.84
C PHE A 232 2.48 -16.98 -3.71
N ASP A 233 1.24 -16.68 -4.03
CA ASP A 233 0.13 -16.38 -3.14
C ASP A 233 -0.70 -17.62 -2.75
N ILE A 234 -0.58 -18.73 -3.48
CA ILE A 234 -1.35 -19.95 -3.26
C ILE A 234 -0.58 -20.91 -2.34
N ALA A 235 -1.11 -21.13 -1.14
CA ALA A 235 -0.52 -22.03 -0.16
C ALA A 235 -1.54 -22.93 0.56
N LEU A 236 -2.81 -22.57 0.55
CA LEU A 236 -3.87 -23.21 1.31
C LEU A 236 -5.01 -23.68 0.39
N GLU A 237 -5.79 -24.66 0.89
CA GLU A 237 -7.04 -25.09 0.24
C GLU A 237 -7.99 -23.92 -0.07
N ALA A 238 -8.08 -22.96 0.86
CA ALA A 238 -8.93 -21.78 0.72
C ALA A 238 -8.54 -20.91 -0.48
N ASP A 239 -7.24 -20.83 -0.81
CA ASP A 239 -6.76 -20.05 -1.94
C ASP A 239 -7.22 -20.66 -3.27
N LEU A 240 -7.24 -21.99 -3.37
CA LEU A 240 -7.79 -22.67 -4.55
C LEU A 240 -9.30 -22.46 -4.67
N ILE A 241 -10.03 -22.49 -3.54
CA ILE A 241 -11.47 -22.21 -3.53
C ILE A 241 -11.77 -20.75 -3.93
N GLU A 242 -10.92 -19.81 -3.52
CA GLU A 242 -11.02 -18.42 -3.96
C GLU A 242 -10.86 -18.29 -5.47
N GLU A 243 -9.90 -18.99 -6.07
CA GLU A 243 -9.72 -19.01 -7.52
C GLU A 243 -10.96 -19.54 -8.26
N LEU A 244 -11.56 -20.60 -7.74
CA LEU A 244 -12.81 -21.12 -8.29
C LEU A 244 -13.94 -20.10 -8.18
N ALA A 245 -14.11 -19.48 -7.00
CA ALA A 245 -15.13 -18.47 -6.77
C ALA A 245 -14.95 -17.24 -7.70
N ARG A 246 -13.71 -16.83 -7.93
CA ARG A 246 -13.36 -15.72 -8.81
C ARG A 246 -13.73 -16.00 -10.27
N ILE A 247 -13.48 -17.21 -10.75
CA ILE A 247 -13.77 -17.61 -12.16
C ILE A 247 -15.26 -17.86 -12.36
N VAL A 248 -15.91 -18.53 -11.42
CA VAL A 248 -17.38 -18.74 -11.44
C VAL A 248 -18.11 -17.40 -11.31
N GLY A 249 -17.52 -16.45 -10.59
CA GLY A 249 -18.03 -15.10 -10.37
C GLY A 249 -18.75 -14.96 -9.04
N TYR A 250 -18.28 -14.02 -8.21
CA TYR A 250 -18.85 -13.74 -6.88
C TYR A 250 -20.35 -13.42 -6.89
N ASN A 251 -20.87 -12.82 -7.97
CA ASN A 251 -22.29 -12.51 -8.10
C ASN A 251 -23.18 -13.76 -8.25
N ASN A 252 -22.59 -14.90 -8.54
CA ASN A 252 -23.30 -16.19 -8.65
C ASN A 252 -23.33 -16.94 -7.31
N LEU A 253 -22.63 -16.44 -6.28
CA LEU A 253 -22.64 -17.04 -4.96
C LEU A 253 -23.92 -16.64 -4.19
N PRO A 254 -24.57 -17.58 -3.44
CA PRO A 254 -25.78 -17.29 -2.74
C PRO A 254 -25.53 -16.40 -1.50
N GLU A 255 -26.40 -15.43 -1.31
CA GLU A 255 -26.47 -14.67 -0.07
C GLU A 255 -27.39 -15.41 0.91
N THR A 256 -26.83 -16.02 1.95
CA THR A 256 -27.61 -16.73 2.97
C THR A 256 -27.66 -15.95 4.28
N ALA A 257 -28.85 -15.72 4.79
CA ALA A 257 -29.02 -15.13 6.12
C ALA A 257 -28.59 -16.13 7.21
N GLY A 258 -27.68 -15.71 8.07
CA GLY A 258 -27.28 -16.51 9.23
C GLY A 258 -28.44 -16.71 10.22
N LEU A 259 -28.67 -17.94 10.64
CA LEU A 259 -29.60 -18.23 11.72
C LEU A 259 -28.87 -18.09 13.06
N ALA A 260 -29.31 -17.12 13.88
CA ALA A 260 -28.80 -16.94 15.24
C ALA A 260 -29.93 -16.97 16.29
N ARG A 261 -29.65 -17.60 17.41
CA ARG A 261 -30.53 -17.53 18.56
C ARG A 261 -30.44 -16.12 19.15
N GLN A 262 -31.48 -15.33 18.99
CA GLN A 262 -31.54 -13.99 19.60
C GLN A 262 -32.07 -14.08 21.03
N CYS A 263 -31.30 -13.59 21.99
CA CYS A 263 -31.75 -13.29 23.32
C CYS A 263 -32.07 -11.80 23.39
N LEU A 264 -33.36 -11.46 23.48
CA LEU A 264 -33.75 -10.08 23.70
C LEU A 264 -33.35 -9.68 25.14
N LYS A 265 -32.38 -8.76 25.24
CA LYS A 265 -32.03 -8.13 26.50
C LYS A 265 -32.78 -6.80 26.58
N SER A 266 -33.41 -6.51 27.69
CA SER A 266 -33.98 -5.19 27.96
C SER A 266 -32.86 -4.18 28.05
N SER A 267 -32.96 -3.07 27.31
CA SER A 267 -32.05 -1.93 27.48
C SER A 267 -32.30 -1.27 28.84
N SER A 268 -31.25 -0.80 29.50
CA SER A 268 -31.40 -0.01 30.72
C SER A 268 -32.10 1.32 30.40
N GLU A 269 -33.07 1.71 31.23
CA GLU A 269 -33.74 3.00 31.08
C GLU A 269 -32.80 4.20 31.28
N THR A 270 -31.68 3.96 31.94
CA THR A 270 -30.63 4.99 32.15
C THR A 270 -29.67 5.15 30.97
N GLU A 271 -29.76 4.29 29.96
CA GLU A 271 -28.89 4.34 28.80
C GLU A 271 -29.50 5.20 27.69
N THR A 272 -28.96 6.40 27.50
CA THR A 272 -29.34 7.25 26.37
C THR A 272 -28.45 6.92 25.15
N ARG A 273 -29.09 6.41 24.10
CA ARG A 273 -28.38 6.07 22.87
C ARG A 273 -27.85 7.33 22.19
N LEU A 274 -26.56 7.34 21.83
CA LEU A 274 -25.91 8.45 21.13
C LEU A 274 -26.71 8.92 19.90
N GLY A 275 -27.30 7.98 19.15
CA GLY A 275 -28.13 8.30 17.99
C GLY A 275 -29.33 9.22 18.32
N ARG A 276 -29.96 9.09 19.51
CA ARG A 276 -31.04 10.00 19.94
C ARG A 276 -30.51 11.41 20.19
N MET A 277 -29.34 11.53 20.83
CA MET A 277 -28.72 12.83 21.07
C MET A 277 -28.37 13.54 19.74
N LYS A 278 -27.80 12.80 18.80
CA LYS A 278 -27.49 13.32 17.44
C LYS A 278 -28.76 13.78 16.73
N GLN A 279 -29.82 12.94 16.72
CA GLN A 279 -31.10 13.31 16.08
C GLN A 279 -31.74 14.54 16.72
N HIS A 280 -31.63 14.70 18.04
CA HIS A 280 -32.10 15.89 18.73
C HIS A 280 -31.37 17.14 18.29
N LEU A 281 -30.02 17.10 18.25
CA LEU A 281 -29.22 18.23 17.78
C LEU A 281 -29.52 18.58 16.32
N VAL A 282 -29.68 17.58 15.45
CA VAL A 282 -30.09 17.80 14.04
C VAL A 282 -31.48 18.46 13.98
N ALA A 283 -32.44 18.06 14.80
CA ALA A 283 -33.74 18.67 14.85
C ALA A 283 -33.71 20.14 15.33
N LEU A 284 -32.73 20.52 16.16
CA LEU A 284 -32.44 21.89 16.56
C LEU A 284 -31.64 22.68 15.53
N GLY A 285 -31.35 22.08 14.36
CA GLY A 285 -30.66 22.71 13.23
C GLY A 285 -29.13 22.72 13.33
N TYR A 286 -28.56 21.84 14.15
CA TYR A 286 -27.12 21.62 14.16
C TYR A 286 -26.69 20.70 13.01
N GLN A 287 -25.49 20.94 12.51
CA GLN A 287 -24.82 20.09 11.52
C GLN A 287 -23.73 19.27 12.20
N GLU A 288 -23.72 17.97 11.96
CA GLU A 288 -22.66 17.11 12.45
C GLU A 288 -21.38 17.34 11.63
N VAL A 289 -20.26 17.47 12.33
CA VAL A 289 -18.93 17.55 11.74
C VAL A 289 -18.09 16.39 12.26
N VAL A 290 -17.09 16.03 11.48
CA VAL A 290 -16.09 15.01 11.85
C VAL A 290 -14.72 15.64 11.67
N SER A 291 -14.02 15.85 12.79
CA SER A 291 -12.68 16.40 12.79
C SER A 291 -11.65 15.35 13.15
N TYR A 292 -10.37 15.66 12.92
CA TYR A 292 -9.28 14.79 13.33
C TYR A 292 -9.18 14.66 14.85
N SER A 293 -8.81 13.48 15.31
CA SER A 293 -8.46 13.26 16.72
C SER A 293 -7.08 13.81 17.08
N PHE A 294 -6.33 14.27 16.10
CA PHE A 294 -5.02 14.88 16.24
C PHE A 294 -5.13 16.39 16.07
N ILE A 295 -4.53 17.14 16.99
CA ILE A 295 -4.67 18.61 17.04
C ILE A 295 -3.33 19.27 17.31
N ASP A 296 -3.30 20.59 17.10
CA ASP A 296 -2.17 21.44 17.46
C ASP A 296 -2.03 21.53 18.99
N PRO A 297 -0.84 21.26 19.54
CA PRO A 297 -0.59 21.38 20.96
C PRO A 297 -0.85 22.80 21.52
N VAL A 298 -0.63 23.85 20.74
CA VAL A 298 -0.94 25.22 21.14
C VAL A 298 -2.44 25.42 21.29
N MET A 299 -3.22 24.90 20.34
CA MET A 299 -4.68 24.96 20.40
C MET A 299 -5.20 24.12 21.60
N ALA A 300 -4.61 22.96 21.86
CA ALA A 300 -4.96 22.14 23.02
C ALA A 300 -4.76 22.89 24.33
N GLU A 301 -3.62 23.56 24.50
CA GLU A 301 -3.30 24.32 25.73
C GLU A 301 -4.26 25.54 25.91
N ILE A 302 -4.64 26.19 24.81
CA ILE A 302 -5.58 27.34 24.88
C ILE A 302 -6.99 26.87 25.29
N VAL A 303 -7.46 25.76 24.73
CA VAL A 303 -8.85 25.28 24.93
C VAL A 303 -9.00 24.46 26.21
N CYS A 304 -8.00 23.69 26.56
CA CYS A 304 -7.97 22.77 27.71
C CYS A 304 -6.68 22.96 28.52
N PRO A 305 -6.48 24.14 29.15
CA PRO A 305 -5.24 24.43 29.88
C PRO A 305 -5.06 23.46 31.03
N GLY A 306 -3.85 22.91 31.14
CA GLY A 306 -3.46 22.00 32.22
C GLY A 306 -3.86 20.54 32.02
N ASP A 307 -4.43 20.16 30.86
CA ASP A 307 -4.62 18.74 30.52
C ASP A 307 -3.26 18.11 30.19
N GLU A 308 -3.04 16.89 30.68
CA GLU A 308 -1.88 16.09 30.32
C GLU A 308 -2.13 15.46 28.93
N LEU A 309 -1.46 15.99 27.90
CA LEU A 309 -1.68 15.64 26.52
C LEU A 309 -0.98 14.33 26.13
N VAL A 310 -1.62 13.55 25.27
CA VAL A 310 -1.02 12.36 24.65
C VAL A 310 -0.30 12.79 23.37
N HIS A 311 1.03 12.75 23.37
CA HIS A 311 1.87 13.07 22.24
C HIS A 311 1.99 11.90 21.28
N LEU A 312 1.98 12.17 19.97
CA LEU A 312 2.23 11.18 18.94
C LEU A 312 3.73 11.04 18.69
N GLU A 313 4.20 9.80 18.57
CA GLU A 313 5.60 9.50 18.28
C GLU A 313 5.98 9.88 16.84
N ASN A 314 5.06 9.72 15.89
CA ASN A 314 5.24 9.99 14.45
C ASN A 314 4.05 10.76 13.88
N PRO A 315 3.85 12.05 14.23
CA PRO A 315 2.73 12.84 13.78
C PRO A 315 2.79 13.08 12.25
N ILE A 316 1.62 13.23 11.63
CA ILE A 316 1.51 13.57 10.20
C ILE A 316 2.13 14.94 9.90
N SER A 317 1.93 15.88 10.84
CA SER A 317 2.52 17.24 10.79
C SER A 317 2.67 17.77 12.21
N THR A 318 3.44 18.84 12.39
CA THR A 318 3.71 19.44 13.71
C THR A 318 2.46 20.01 14.38
N ASP A 319 1.52 20.49 13.59
CA ASP A 319 0.21 21.00 14.00
C ASP A 319 -0.83 19.89 14.25
N MET A 320 -0.45 18.62 14.15
CA MET A 320 -1.26 17.43 14.45
C MET A 320 -0.50 16.46 15.36
N SER A 321 0.23 17.00 16.35
CA SER A 321 1.19 16.20 17.12
C SER A 321 0.67 15.69 18.46
N VAL A 322 -0.56 16.08 18.86
CA VAL A 322 -1.17 15.59 20.11
C VAL A 322 -2.59 15.08 19.87
N MET A 323 -2.99 14.12 20.72
CA MET A 323 -4.40 13.67 20.73
C MET A 323 -5.28 14.71 21.42
N ARG A 324 -6.50 14.92 20.90
CA ARG A 324 -7.45 15.86 21.48
C ARG A 324 -7.95 15.42 22.85
N SER A 325 -7.88 16.31 23.84
CA SER A 325 -8.49 16.10 25.17
C SER A 325 -9.94 16.59 25.22
N SER A 326 -10.38 17.34 24.18
CA SER A 326 -11.74 17.85 23.99
C SER A 326 -12.10 17.85 22.50
N ILE A 327 -13.39 17.84 22.20
CA ILE A 327 -13.92 18.03 20.84
C ILE A 327 -13.86 19.50 20.39
N LEU A 328 -13.80 20.43 21.33
CA LEU A 328 -13.87 21.87 21.04
C LEU A 328 -12.80 22.39 20.06
N PRO A 329 -11.53 21.97 20.10
CA PRO A 329 -10.52 22.42 19.12
C PRO A 329 -10.93 22.15 17.67
N GLY A 330 -11.51 20.98 17.41
CA GLY A 330 -12.02 20.60 16.07
C GLY A 330 -13.20 21.48 15.64
N LEU A 331 -14.14 21.71 16.53
CA LEU A 331 -15.31 22.59 16.30
C LEU A 331 -14.87 24.04 16.04
N LEU A 332 -13.93 24.58 16.81
CA LEU A 332 -13.39 25.93 16.64
C LEU A 332 -12.62 26.09 15.32
N SER A 333 -11.85 25.08 14.94
CA SER A 333 -11.14 25.09 13.66
C SER A 333 -12.13 25.09 12.49
N THR A 334 -13.18 24.29 12.59
CA THR A 334 -14.27 24.23 11.60
C THR A 334 -15.03 25.54 11.54
N LEU A 335 -15.32 26.17 12.68
CA LEU A 335 -15.93 27.48 12.76
C LEU A 335 -15.07 28.51 12.00
N LYS A 336 -13.80 28.67 12.37
CA LYS A 336 -12.86 29.61 11.75
C LYS A 336 -12.75 29.41 10.24
N TYR A 337 -12.71 28.13 9.79
CA TYR A 337 -12.67 27.81 8.36
C TYR A 337 -13.89 28.35 7.61
N ASN A 338 -15.07 28.20 8.19
CA ASN A 338 -16.33 28.62 7.56
C ASN A 338 -16.57 30.14 7.68
N GLU A 339 -16.19 30.76 8.80
CA GLU A 339 -16.24 32.25 8.94
C GLU A 339 -15.37 32.94 7.89
N ASN A 340 -14.17 32.39 7.62
CA ASN A 340 -13.31 32.90 6.53
C ASN A 340 -13.94 32.76 5.14
N ARG A 341 -15.05 32.01 5.03
CA ARG A 341 -15.85 31.84 3.80
C ARG A 341 -17.21 32.50 3.88
N GLN A 342 -17.34 33.49 4.77
CA GLN A 342 -18.53 34.32 4.95
C GLN A 342 -19.80 33.53 5.34
N GLN A 343 -19.64 32.43 6.06
CA GLN A 343 -20.78 31.77 6.68
C GLN A 343 -21.17 32.54 7.97
N GLU A 344 -22.30 33.20 7.95
CA GLU A 344 -22.74 34.11 9.05
C GLU A 344 -23.47 33.37 10.17
N ARG A 345 -23.94 32.16 9.92
CA ARG A 345 -24.71 31.35 10.91
C ARG A 345 -24.25 29.92 10.91
N MET A 346 -23.75 29.49 12.05
CA MET A 346 -23.33 28.09 12.24
C MET A 346 -23.87 27.52 13.53
N ARG A 347 -24.36 26.29 13.44
CA ARG A 347 -24.68 25.40 14.56
C ARG A 347 -24.01 24.06 14.27
N LEU A 348 -22.92 23.80 14.95
CA LEU A 348 -22.07 22.63 14.69
C LEU A 348 -22.07 21.72 15.91
N PHE A 349 -22.03 20.42 15.69
CA PHE A 349 -21.74 19.46 16.76
C PHE A 349 -20.86 18.33 16.26
N GLU A 350 -20.15 17.71 17.17
CA GLU A 350 -19.35 16.51 16.92
C GLU A 350 -19.51 15.53 18.08
N SER A 351 -19.47 14.24 17.77
CA SER A 351 -19.36 13.17 18.75
C SER A 351 -18.15 12.29 18.44
N GLY A 352 -17.33 12.02 19.42
CA GLY A 352 -16.13 11.22 19.23
C GLY A 352 -15.40 10.92 20.53
N LEU A 353 -14.28 10.23 20.41
CA LEU A 353 -13.41 9.97 21.57
C LEU A 353 -12.51 11.16 21.84
N VAL A 354 -12.27 11.42 23.11
CA VAL A 354 -11.24 12.32 23.62
C VAL A 354 -10.24 11.54 24.46
N PHE A 355 -9.01 12.04 24.56
CA PHE A 355 -7.88 11.31 25.09
C PHE A 355 -7.17 12.15 26.12
N THR A 356 -6.92 11.58 27.30
CA THR A 356 -6.17 12.22 28.39
C THR A 356 -5.21 11.21 29.03
N MET A 357 -4.10 11.68 29.57
CA MET A 357 -3.23 10.85 30.40
C MET A 357 -3.72 10.85 31.83
N ARG A 358 -3.64 9.71 32.50
CA ARG A 358 -3.92 9.62 33.94
C ARG A 358 -3.05 8.53 34.56
N GLY A 359 -2.08 8.94 35.37
CA GLY A 359 -1.20 7.98 36.06
C GLY A 359 -0.32 7.17 35.10
N GLY A 360 -0.02 7.70 33.88
CA GLY A 360 0.76 7.02 32.85
C GLY A 360 -0.06 6.22 31.87
N ASP A 361 -1.37 6.06 32.08
CA ASP A 361 -2.27 5.35 31.17
C ASP A 361 -3.09 6.32 30.30
N ILE A 362 -3.33 5.92 29.05
CA ILE A 362 -4.18 6.67 28.12
C ILE A 362 -5.64 6.34 28.39
N MET A 363 -6.38 7.35 28.83
CA MET A 363 -7.84 7.26 29.03
C MET A 363 -8.58 7.75 27.82
N GLN A 364 -9.52 6.95 27.33
CA GLN A 364 -10.41 7.29 26.21
C GLN A 364 -11.83 7.45 26.73
N LYS A 365 -12.47 8.58 26.41
CA LYS A 365 -13.87 8.85 26.81
C LYS A 365 -14.68 9.31 25.61
N PRO A 366 -15.91 8.80 25.43
CA PRO A 366 -16.84 9.37 24.48
C PRO A 366 -17.30 10.75 24.95
N GLN A 367 -17.31 11.70 24.05
CA GLN A 367 -17.79 13.06 24.28
C GLN A 367 -18.68 13.49 23.12
N ILE A 368 -19.71 14.27 23.39
CA ILE A 368 -20.46 15.04 22.43
C ILE A 368 -20.32 16.51 22.80
N GLY A 369 -20.07 17.36 21.82
CA GLY A 369 -19.95 18.80 22.02
C GLY A 369 -20.59 19.55 20.87
N GLY A 370 -21.07 20.75 21.15
CA GLY A 370 -21.67 21.64 20.15
C GLY A 370 -21.17 23.06 20.28
N LEU A 371 -21.35 23.83 19.21
CA LEU A 371 -20.98 25.21 19.10
C LEU A 371 -21.98 25.95 18.24
N ILE A 372 -22.39 27.13 18.66
CA ILE A 372 -23.16 28.07 17.85
C ILE A 372 -22.39 29.37 17.64
N SER A 373 -22.52 29.94 16.45
CA SER A 373 -21.98 31.24 16.10
C SER A 373 -22.92 31.99 15.15
N GLY A 374 -22.98 33.28 15.30
CA GLY A 374 -23.73 34.18 14.43
C GLY A 374 -25.21 34.29 14.77
N LEU A 375 -26.03 34.35 13.73
CA LEU A 375 -27.46 34.67 13.87
C LEU A 375 -28.26 33.54 14.53
N LYS A 376 -29.20 33.90 15.38
CA LYS A 376 -30.15 32.99 16.05
C LYS A 376 -30.99 32.22 15.02
N TYR A 377 -31.54 32.96 14.05
CA TYR A 377 -32.39 32.41 12.98
C TYR A 377 -31.76 32.61 11.61
N PRO A 378 -32.10 31.75 10.63
CA PRO A 378 -31.77 32.01 9.24
C PRO A 378 -32.29 33.38 8.77
N ILE A 379 -31.57 34.07 7.90
CA ILE A 379 -32.00 35.33 7.34
C ILE A 379 -33.33 35.17 6.62
N ASN A 380 -34.34 35.90 7.04
CA ASN A 380 -35.65 35.96 6.41
C ASN A 380 -36.28 37.35 6.60
N TRP A 381 -37.41 37.57 5.94
CA TRP A 381 -38.07 38.87 5.94
C TRP A 381 -38.73 39.27 7.26
N ASN A 382 -38.93 38.29 8.18
CA ASN A 382 -39.69 38.50 9.44
C ASN A 382 -38.78 38.56 10.68
N ASN A 383 -37.50 38.20 10.58
CA ASN A 383 -36.61 38.15 11.75
C ASN A 383 -35.66 39.33 11.76
N ASN A 384 -35.56 39.99 12.92
CA ASN A 384 -34.45 40.89 13.19
C ASN A 384 -33.16 40.06 13.23
N LYS A 385 -32.03 40.73 12.88
CA LYS A 385 -30.70 40.10 12.92
C LYS A 385 -30.21 39.89 14.34
N GLU A 386 -30.95 39.07 15.12
CA GLU A 386 -30.58 38.70 16.49
C GLU A 386 -29.41 37.73 16.45
N ILE A 387 -28.41 37.96 17.29
CA ILE A 387 -27.26 37.09 17.47
C ILE A 387 -27.60 36.06 18.55
N SER A 388 -27.18 34.80 18.36
CA SER A 388 -27.33 33.75 19.37
C SER A 388 -26.58 34.10 20.65
N ASP A 389 -27.19 33.79 21.81
CA ASP A 389 -26.60 34.03 23.12
C ASP A 389 -26.50 32.78 23.99
N PHE A 390 -26.06 32.94 25.22
CA PHE A 390 -25.93 31.86 26.18
C PHE A 390 -27.27 31.12 26.42
N TYR A 391 -28.40 31.81 26.44
CA TYR A 391 -29.70 31.21 26.72
C TYR A 391 -30.20 30.36 25.57
N ASP A 392 -29.78 30.67 24.34
CA ASP A 392 -30.07 29.80 23.19
C ASP A 392 -29.36 28.46 23.31
N VAL A 393 -28.06 28.47 23.66
CA VAL A 393 -27.29 27.22 23.91
C VAL A 393 -27.86 26.46 25.09
N LYS A 394 -28.20 27.17 26.19
CA LYS A 394 -28.76 26.54 27.38
C LYS A 394 -30.08 25.83 27.06
N GLY A 395 -30.96 26.48 26.29
CA GLY A 395 -32.25 25.90 25.91
C GLY A 395 -32.11 24.69 24.98
N ASP A 396 -31.04 24.65 24.15
CA ASP A 396 -30.74 23.49 23.28
C ASP A 396 -30.24 22.27 24.10
N VAL A 397 -29.67 22.48 25.30
CA VAL A 397 -29.10 21.42 26.16
C VAL A 397 -30.12 20.90 27.19
N GLU A 398 -31.00 21.77 27.72
CA GLU A 398 -32.07 21.42 28.70
C GLU A 398 -33.29 20.78 28.03
#